data_713d6860f163ba6846e70e3b16d5eeb7
#
_entry.id   713d6860f163ba6846e70e3b16d5eeb7
#
_cell.length_a   1.000
_cell.length_b   1.000
_cell.length_c   1.000
_cell.angle_alpha   90.00
_cell.angle_beta   90.00
_cell.angle_gamma   90.00
#
_symmetry.space_group_name_H-M   'P 1'
#
loop_
_entity.id
_entity.type
_entity.pdbx_description
1 polymer ?
#
loop_
_entity_poly.entity_id
_entity_poly.type
_entity_poly.pdbx_seq_one_letter_code
_entity_poly.pdbx_strand_id
1 'polypeptide(L)'
;MRTLLVLLLSVLASSYAVDSSGTVAYGSKVRFGLDRTLRFPDFEMTYQGKRHVTPPQYPRGWWIHDFKVRGKDGEQTVSWSAGTGDIGPTRFKVNGAAFQIELSRSDKLGSLREDELVFSSIKLP
;
A
#
# COMPACT_ATOMS: atom_id res chain seq x y z
N MET A 1 6.56 -22.62 35.07
CA MET A 1 6.78 -23.30 34.19
C MET A 1 6.07 -23.24 33.04
N ARG A 2 5.40 -22.52 32.69
CA ARG A 2 4.63 -22.44 31.68
C ARG A 2 4.98 -21.38 30.81
N THR A 3 6.06 -20.77 30.72
CA THR A 3 6.36 -19.63 29.91
C THR A 3 6.99 -19.98 28.60
N LEU A 4 7.04 -21.24 28.26
CA LEU A 4 7.75 -21.61 27.09
C LEU A 4 7.08 -21.34 25.78
N LEU A 5 5.80 -21.18 25.77
CA LEU A 5 5.08 -21.08 24.53
C LEU A 5 5.24 -19.78 23.78
N VAL A 6 5.71 -18.77 24.45
CA VAL A 6 5.73 -17.45 23.86
C VAL A 6 6.76 -17.28 22.79
N LEU A 7 7.79 -18.08 22.80
CA LEU A 7 8.89 -17.88 21.90
C LEU A 7 8.63 -18.21 20.44
N LEU A 8 7.66 -19.01 20.19
CA LEU A 8 7.45 -19.47 18.83
C LEU A 8 6.85 -18.44 17.92
N LEU A 9 6.19 -17.45 18.47
CA LEU A 9 5.47 -16.49 17.66
C LEU A 9 6.35 -15.44 17.01
N SER A 10 7.50 -15.19 17.56
CA SER A 10 8.33 -14.12 17.06
C SER A 10 8.95 -14.41 15.70
N VAL A 11 9.05 -15.66 15.35
CA VAL A 11 9.69 -16.04 14.11
C VAL A 11 8.85 -15.68 12.90
N LEU A 12 7.56 -15.68 13.05
CA LEU A 12 6.67 -15.47 11.91
C LEU A 12 6.62 -14.04 11.43
N ALA A 13 6.99 -13.11 12.27
CA ALA A 13 6.91 -11.70 11.90
C ALA A 13 8.02 -11.25 10.97
N SER A 14 9.03 -12.05 10.77
CA SER A 14 10.21 -11.63 10.02
C SER A 14 10.03 -11.56 8.52
N SER A 15 8.91 -12.04 7.98
CA SER A 15 8.72 -12.06 6.53
C SER A 15 8.29 -10.70 5.95
N TYR A 16 7.97 -9.72 6.78
CA TYR A 16 7.55 -8.40 6.33
C TYR A 16 8.40 -7.33 6.98
N ALA A 17 8.52 -6.20 6.27
CA ALA A 17 9.29 -5.06 6.77
C ALA A 17 8.48 -4.25 7.76
N VAL A 18 8.25 -4.83 8.94
CA VAL A 18 7.47 -4.22 10.02
C VAL A 18 8.37 -4.08 11.23
N ASP A 19 8.37 -2.92 11.84
CA ASP A 19 9.17 -2.69 13.04
C ASP A 19 8.50 -3.28 14.28
N SER A 20 9.12 -3.10 15.44
CA SER A 20 8.63 -3.68 16.69
C SER A 20 7.29 -3.10 17.15
N SER A 21 6.88 -1.94 16.64
CA SER A 21 5.59 -1.33 16.96
C SER A 21 4.49 -1.75 16.01
N GLY A 22 4.80 -2.56 15.01
CA GLY A 22 3.84 -2.94 13.98
C GLY A 22 3.71 -1.93 12.85
N THR A 23 4.60 -0.96 12.78
CA THR A 23 4.58 0.08 11.76
C THR A 23 5.44 -0.32 10.57
N VAL A 24 4.88 -0.15 9.38
CA VAL A 24 5.57 -0.45 8.12
C VAL A 24 6.48 0.72 7.76
N ALA A 25 7.72 0.43 7.42
CA ALA A 25 8.65 1.46 6.98
C ALA A 25 8.36 1.89 5.54
N TYR A 26 8.52 3.19 5.26
CA TYR A 26 8.42 3.66 3.89
C TYR A 26 9.53 3.08 3.02
N GLY A 27 9.20 2.79 1.77
CA GLY A 27 10.15 2.19 0.84
C GLY A 27 10.23 0.69 0.90
N SER A 28 9.51 0.07 1.84
CA SER A 28 9.50 -1.38 1.98
C SER A 28 8.40 -2.01 1.16
N LYS A 29 8.63 -3.21 0.67
CA LYS A 29 7.56 -4.00 0.10
C LYS A 29 6.69 -4.54 1.22
N VAL A 30 5.39 -4.41 1.09
CA VAL A 30 4.46 -4.92 2.07
C VAL A 30 3.26 -5.54 1.37
N ARG A 31 2.76 -6.62 1.92
CA ARG A 31 1.56 -7.25 1.39
C ARG A 31 0.33 -6.53 1.87
N PHE A 32 -0.63 -6.40 1.00
CA PHE A 32 -1.93 -5.84 1.35
C PHE A 32 -3.02 -6.85 1.05
N GLY A 33 -4.15 -6.66 1.67
CA GLY A 33 -5.30 -7.52 1.45
C GLY A 33 -6.57 -6.80 1.82
N LEU A 34 -7.69 -7.32 1.34
CA LEU A 34 -8.98 -6.71 1.55
C LEU A 34 -9.26 -6.55 3.04
N ASP A 35 -9.65 -5.35 3.42
CA ASP A 35 -10.01 -4.99 4.80
C ASP A 35 -8.89 -5.14 5.83
N ARG A 36 -7.66 -5.36 5.40
CA ARG A 36 -6.51 -5.33 6.30
C ARG A 36 -6.01 -3.91 6.43
N THR A 37 -5.73 -3.51 7.66
CA THR A 37 -5.17 -2.19 7.91
C THR A 37 -3.66 -2.29 8.07
N LEU A 38 -2.95 -1.49 7.28
CA LEU A 38 -1.50 -1.34 7.39
C LEU A 38 -1.20 0.00 8.05
N ARG A 39 -0.28 -0.01 9.00
CA ARG A 39 0.11 1.19 9.71
C ARG A 39 1.45 1.67 9.21
N PHE A 40 1.47 2.91 8.76
CA PHE A 40 2.69 3.62 8.37
C PHE A 40 2.96 4.72 9.40
N PRO A 41 4.16 5.31 9.43
CA PRO A 41 4.47 6.31 10.45
C PRO A 41 3.51 7.50 10.50
N ASP A 42 2.95 7.92 9.36
CA ASP A 42 2.11 9.13 9.31
C ASP A 42 0.64 8.85 9.03
N PHE A 43 0.28 7.62 8.71
CA PHE A 43 -1.12 7.29 8.38
C PHE A 43 -1.37 5.79 8.46
N GLU A 44 -2.64 5.44 8.43
CA GLU A 44 -3.08 4.06 8.27
C GLU A 44 -3.72 3.90 6.89
N MET A 45 -3.60 2.71 6.33
CA MET A 45 -4.16 2.41 5.02
C MET A 45 -4.93 1.10 5.06
N THR A 46 -6.11 1.11 4.46
CA THR A 46 -6.94 -0.09 4.32
C THR A 46 -7.30 -0.29 2.86
N TYR A 47 -7.02 -1.46 2.33
CA TYR A 47 -7.37 -1.78 0.95
C TYR A 47 -8.86 -2.09 0.86
N GLN A 48 -9.54 -1.42 -0.06
CA GLN A 48 -10.98 -1.55 -0.23
C GLN A 48 -11.38 -2.43 -1.41
N GLY A 49 -10.42 -2.97 -2.14
CA GLY A 49 -10.69 -3.83 -3.27
C GLY A 49 -10.45 -3.14 -4.60
N LYS A 50 -10.74 -3.85 -5.66
CA LYS A 50 -10.57 -3.34 -7.01
C LYS A 50 -11.92 -3.28 -7.71
N ARG A 51 -12.04 -2.37 -8.65
CA ARG A 51 -13.24 -2.22 -9.48
C ARG A 51 -12.83 -2.04 -10.93
N HIS A 52 -13.68 -2.50 -11.83
CA HIS A 52 -13.45 -2.42 -13.26
C HIS A 52 -14.20 -1.22 -13.82
N VAL A 53 -13.52 -0.40 -14.59
CA VAL A 53 -14.10 0.78 -15.23
C VAL A 53 -14.01 0.60 -16.74
N THR A 54 -15.14 0.77 -17.43
CA THR A 54 -15.21 0.59 -18.88
C THR A 54 -15.79 1.84 -19.54
N PRO A 55 -14.97 2.89 -19.72
CA PRO A 55 -15.44 4.08 -20.43
C PRO A 55 -15.77 3.75 -21.90
N PRO A 56 -16.67 4.50 -22.55
CA PRO A 56 -17.03 4.24 -23.93
C PRO A 56 -15.84 4.19 -24.89
N GLN A 57 -14.81 5.01 -24.66
CA GLN A 57 -13.64 5.07 -25.54
C GLN A 57 -12.72 3.89 -25.35
N TYR A 58 -12.85 3.16 -24.24
CA TYR A 58 -11.96 2.06 -23.89
C TYR A 58 -12.79 0.87 -23.44
N PRO A 59 -13.32 0.09 -24.38
CA PRO A 59 -14.24 -1.01 -24.03
C PRO A 59 -13.60 -2.11 -23.19
N ARG A 60 -12.27 -2.26 -23.21
CA ARG A 60 -11.59 -3.19 -22.32
C ARG A 60 -11.46 -2.63 -20.93
N GLY A 61 -11.50 -1.31 -20.81
CA GLY A 61 -11.41 -0.65 -19.52
C GLY A 61 -10.12 -0.90 -18.77
N TRP A 62 -10.18 -0.62 -17.49
CA TRP A 62 -9.04 -0.87 -16.61
C TRP A 62 -9.54 -1.16 -15.19
N TRP A 63 -8.63 -1.71 -14.38
CA TRP A 63 -8.91 -1.99 -12.98
C TRP A 63 -8.38 -0.85 -12.12
N ILE A 64 -9.16 -0.48 -11.11
CA ILE A 64 -8.78 0.55 -10.15
C ILE A 64 -8.72 -0.10 -8.78
N HIS A 65 -7.61 0.08 -8.08
CA HIS A 65 -7.44 -0.35 -6.71
C HIS A 65 -7.68 0.85 -5.80
N ASP A 66 -8.60 0.70 -4.86
CA ASP A 66 -8.95 1.78 -3.94
C ASP A 66 -8.37 1.49 -2.56
N PHE A 67 -7.74 2.51 -1.99
CA PHE A 67 -7.17 2.45 -0.65
C PHE A 67 -7.73 3.60 0.18
N LYS A 68 -8.20 3.29 1.38
CA LYS A 68 -8.59 4.31 2.33
C LYS A 68 -7.37 4.67 3.16
N VAL A 69 -7.02 5.93 3.14
CA VAL A 69 -5.86 6.45 3.88
C VAL A 69 -6.38 7.38 4.97
N ARG A 70 -6.02 7.11 6.21
CA ARG A 70 -6.43 7.91 7.36
C ARG A 70 -5.20 8.51 8.02
N GLY A 71 -5.13 9.84 8.02
CA GLY A 71 -4.09 10.59 8.72
C GLY A 71 -4.70 11.50 9.77
N LYS A 72 -3.90 12.35 10.38
CA LYS A 72 -4.37 13.30 11.37
C LYS A 72 -5.36 14.30 10.80
N ASP A 73 -5.23 14.61 9.52
CA ASP A 73 -6.07 15.59 8.83
C ASP A 73 -7.35 14.99 8.27
N GLY A 74 -7.61 13.71 8.48
CA GLY A 74 -8.83 13.05 8.04
C GLY A 74 -8.59 11.84 7.18
N GLU A 75 -9.63 11.44 6.47
CA GLU A 75 -9.61 10.27 5.59
C GLU A 75 -9.70 10.71 4.14
N GLN A 76 -9.06 9.93 3.27
CA GLN A 76 -9.18 10.12 1.83
C GLN A 76 -9.12 8.76 1.14
N THR A 77 -9.64 8.69 -0.07
CA THR A 77 -9.48 7.52 -0.92
C THR A 77 -8.38 7.81 -1.92
N VAL A 78 -7.41 6.91 -1.97
CA VAL A 78 -6.32 6.96 -2.93
C VAL A 78 -6.53 5.81 -3.90
N SER A 79 -6.59 6.12 -5.19
CA SER A 79 -6.87 5.11 -6.21
C SER A 79 -5.67 4.93 -7.12
N TRP A 80 -5.31 3.67 -7.35
CA TRP A 80 -4.25 3.32 -8.28
C TRP A 80 -4.85 2.57 -9.45
N SER A 81 -4.57 3.03 -10.66
CA SER A 81 -5.14 2.44 -11.86
C SER A 81 -4.20 1.45 -12.50
N ALA A 82 -4.71 0.25 -12.75
CA ALA A 82 -4.01 -0.76 -13.54
C ALA A 82 -4.66 -0.82 -14.91
N GLY A 83 -4.05 -0.21 -15.89
CA GLY A 83 -4.59 -0.16 -17.24
C GLY A 83 -3.50 -0.28 -18.27
N THR A 84 -3.85 0.01 -19.51
CA THR A 84 -2.89 0.07 -20.60
C THR A 84 -2.24 1.44 -20.63
N GLY A 85 -0.98 1.48 -20.96
CA GLY A 85 -0.25 2.72 -21.10
C GLY A 85 0.77 2.93 -19.99
N ASP A 86 1.31 4.12 -19.96
CA ASP A 86 2.36 4.47 -19.02
C ASP A 86 1.72 4.90 -17.70
N ILE A 87 1.60 3.96 -16.79
CA ILE A 87 0.99 4.22 -15.50
C ILE A 87 2.09 4.37 -14.47
N GLY A 88 2.28 5.59 -14.04
CA GLY A 88 3.23 5.88 -12.97
C GLY A 88 2.64 5.62 -11.59
N PRO A 89 3.42 5.87 -10.55
CA PRO A 89 2.92 5.77 -9.19
C PRO A 89 1.84 6.81 -8.92
N THR A 90 0.91 6.48 -8.04
CA THR A 90 -0.09 7.44 -7.59
C THR A 90 0.49 8.27 -6.45
N ARG A 91 0.35 9.58 -6.57
CA ARG A 91 0.85 10.53 -5.57
C ARG A 91 -0.31 11.15 -4.83
N PHE A 92 -0.10 11.39 -3.54
CA PHE A 92 -1.12 11.97 -2.68
C PHE A 92 -0.46 12.67 -1.49
N LYS A 93 -1.24 13.45 -0.74
CA LYS A 93 -0.74 14.15 0.44
C LYS A 93 -1.46 13.68 1.69
N VAL A 94 -0.73 13.56 2.77
CA VAL A 94 -1.28 13.30 4.11
C VAL A 94 -0.59 14.26 5.07
N ASN A 95 -1.35 14.99 5.84
CA ASN A 95 -0.82 15.96 6.83
C ASN A 95 0.19 16.92 6.21
N GLY A 96 0.00 17.31 4.95
CA GLY A 96 0.89 18.23 4.26
C GLY A 96 2.15 17.60 3.66
N ALA A 97 2.42 16.35 3.92
CA ALA A 97 3.56 15.64 3.32
C ALA A 97 3.11 14.87 2.09
N ALA A 98 3.99 14.71 1.13
CA ALA A 98 3.69 14.00 -0.10
C ALA A 98 4.19 12.56 -0.05
N PHE A 99 3.38 11.68 -0.57
CA PHE A 99 3.68 10.25 -0.65
C PHE A 99 3.30 9.71 -2.01
N GLN A 100 3.81 8.55 -2.33
CA GLN A 100 3.39 7.82 -3.52
C GLN A 100 3.22 6.35 -3.21
N ILE A 101 2.31 5.72 -3.94
CA ILE A 101 2.07 4.28 -3.86
C ILE A 101 2.41 3.66 -5.20
N GLU A 102 3.12 2.55 -5.16
CA GLU A 102 3.38 1.72 -6.34
C GLU A 102 2.96 0.29 -6.07
N LEU A 103 2.33 -0.30 -7.06
CA LEU A 103 1.86 -1.67 -7.03
C LEU A 103 2.58 -2.51 -8.09
N SER A 104 2.09 -3.71 -8.29
CA SER A 104 2.76 -4.77 -9.04
C SER A 104 3.21 -4.44 -10.46
N ARG A 105 2.75 -3.36 -11.04
CA ARG A 105 3.18 -3.03 -12.40
C ARG A 105 4.50 -2.30 -12.50
N SER A 106 5.08 -1.96 -11.38
CA SER A 106 6.35 -1.22 -11.39
C SER A 106 7.52 -2.17 -11.33
N ASP A 107 8.34 -2.14 -12.36
CA ASP A 107 9.57 -2.91 -12.38
C ASP A 107 10.68 -2.23 -11.58
N LYS A 108 10.49 -0.97 -11.26
CA LYS A 108 11.53 -0.17 -10.62
C LYS A 108 11.79 -0.57 -9.18
N LEU A 109 10.83 -1.20 -8.55
CA LEU A 109 10.92 -1.59 -7.16
C LEU A 109 11.12 -3.08 -6.98
N GLY A 110 11.76 -3.71 -7.96
CA GLY A 110 12.19 -5.10 -7.82
C GLY A 110 11.05 -6.09 -7.83
N SER A 111 10.28 -6.11 -8.90
CA SER A 111 9.30 -7.18 -9.13
C SER A 111 8.30 -7.37 -7.99
N LEU A 112 7.45 -6.40 -7.80
CA LEU A 112 6.37 -6.54 -6.83
C LEU A 112 5.40 -7.65 -7.24
N ARG A 113 4.93 -8.40 -6.27
CA ARG A 113 3.88 -9.38 -6.48
C ARG A 113 2.53 -8.66 -6.58
N GLU A 114 1.52 -9.38 -7.06
CA GLU A 114 0.19 -8.81 -7.23
C GLU A 114 -0.41 -8.24 -5.94
N ASP A 115 -0.05 -8.84 -4.81
CA ASP A 115 -0.54 -8.44 -3.50
C ASP A 115 0.45 -7.57 -2.73
N GLU A 116 1.46 -7.05 -3.40
CA GLU A 116 2.48 -6.23 -2.76
C GLU A 116 2.41 -4.79 -3.24
N LEU A 117 2.78 -3.89 -2.35
CA LEU A 117 2.91 -2.47 -2.68
C LEU A 117 4.09 -1.86 -1.94
N VAL A 118 4.46 -0.67 -2.38
CA VAL A 118 5.45 0.15 -1.68
C VAL A 118 4.87 1.54 -1.53
N PHE A 119 4.87 2.05 -0.29
CA PHE A 119 4.61 3.46 -0.02
C PHE A 119 5.95 4.17 0.17
N SER A 120 6.13 5.27 -0.51
CA SER A 120 7.34 6.07 -0.42
C SER A 120 7.01 7.50 -0.07
N SER A 121 7.84 8.11 0.75
CA SER A 121 7.76 9.53 1.01
C SER A 121 8.44 10.28 -0.13
N ILE A 122 7.83 11.37 -0.56
CA ILE A 122 8.36 12.19 -1.65
C ILE A 122 8.75 13.54 -1.08
N LYS A 123 9.96 13.98 -1.39
CA LYS A 123 10.35 15.34 -1.06
C LYS A 123 9.67 16.29 -2.02
N LEU A 124 8.99 17.27 -1.48
CA LEU A 124 8.44 18.34 -2.30
C LEU A 124 9.54 19.33 -2.64
N PRO A 125 9.51 19.88 -3.86
CA PRO A 125 10.48 20.88 -4.25
C PRO A 125 10.36 22.18 -3.46
#